data_35810da3fcd38991d751e4db7e15bc42
#
_entry.id   35810da3fcd38991d751e4db7e15bc42
#
_cell.length_a   1.000
_cell.length_b   1.000
_cell.length_c   1.000
_cell.angle_alpha   90.00
_cell.angle_beta   90.00
_cell.angle_gamma   90.00
#
_symmetry.space_group_name_H-M   'P 1'
#
loop_
_entity.id
_entity.type
_entity.pdbx_description
1 polymer ?
#
loop_
_entity_poly.entity_id
_entity_poly.type
_entity_poly.pdbx_seq_one_letter_code
_entity_poly.pdbx_strand_id
1 'polypeptide(L)'
;MGAPILYCAGPAPIMNCGMQNRSGSEDVASKKMADAGLPVIARFEVRHRNYLAPDGSINRPLPAFASDASLLTALYRAMVLLRIFDRKAVALQRTGRLGTYAVSLGQEAVSVGIASAMRGEDVLLPSYRDNGALIWRGVKLEEILLFWGGDERGNHFSGPVEDFPFCVPVGSQAPHAAGVAYAFKLRREPRVAVCMFGDGATSKGDVYEAMNFAGVHRLPVVFVVTNNQWAISVPLRLQTGCETLAQKAIAAGFIGEQVDGSDVVAVRAAAEDAIVAARDGQGPRFVEAVTYRLGDHTTSDDASRYRSADEVQTRWKEEPIARLRNYLVGQKMWSKAEEEALAAECHARVEAAVERYLATEQRRPETMFDHLYARLPEAYAAQRRELAGEGDV
;
A
#
# COMPACT_ATOMS: atom_id res chain seq x y z
N MET A 1 -1.19 -51.53 -19.47
CA MET A 1 -2.41 -51.00 -20.11
C MET A 1 -2.74 -49.69 -19.49
N GLY A 2 -2.29 -48.61 -20.12
CA GLY A 2 -2.45 -47.24 -19.62
C GLY A 2 -3.74 -46.64 -20.16
N ALA A 3 -4.55 -46.05 -19.30
CA ALA A 3 -5.71 -45.26 -19.70
C ALA A 3 -5.28 -43.86 -20.06
N PRO A 4 -5.81 -43.23 -21.12
CA PRO A 4 -5.46 -41.90 -21.52
C PRO A 4 -6.14 -40.87 -20.63
N ILE A 5 -5.33 -39.86 -20.17
CA ILE A 5 -5.82 -38.65 -19.49
C ILE A 5 -6.45 -37.75 -20.57
N LEU A 6 -7.77 -37.57 -20.47
CA LEU A 6 -8.50 -36.61 -21.29
C LEU A 6 -8.13 -35.17 -20.87
N TYR A 7 -7.42 -34.48 -21.73
CA TYR A 7 -7.33 -33.04 -21.70
C TYR A 7 -8.69 -32.45 -22.09
N CYS A 8 -9.37 -31.82 -21.16
CA CYS A 8 -10.54 -31.03 -21.45
C CYS A 8 -10.17 -29.73 -22.15
N ALA A 9 -10.93 -29.47 -23.19
CA ALA A 9 -10.82 -28.41 -24.19
C ALA A 9 -10.78 -27.00 -23.62
N GLY A 10 -10.34 -26.08 -24.48
CA GLY A 10 -10.07 -24.67 -24.27
C GLY A 10 -11.23 -23.80 -23.74
N PRO A 11 -10.96 -22.49 -23.51
CA PRO A 11 -11.85 -21.61 -22.78
C PRO A 11 -13.18 -21.43 -23.50
N ALA A 12 -14.28 -21.63 -22.78
CA ALA A 12 -15.62 -21.28 -23.25
C ALA A 12 -15.67 -19.79 -23.60
N PRO A 13 -16.39 -19.40 -24.67
CA PRO A 13 -16.57 -18.01 -25.01
C PRO A 13 -17.30 -17.29 -23.89
N ILE A 14 -16.69 -16.20 -23.40
CA ILE A 14 -17.32 -15.26 -22.48
C ILE A 14 -18.58 -14.76 -23.19
N MET A 15 -19.74 -15.11 -22.67
CA MET A 15 -21.01 -14.55 -23.11
C MET A 15 -20.91 -13.04 -23.01
N ASN A 16 -20.95 -12.38 -24.17
CA ASN A 16 -21.16 -10.96 -24.29
C ASN A 16 -22.57 -10.63 -23.78
N CYS A 17 -22.71 -10.48 -22.47
CA CYS A 17 -23.90 -9.90 -21.89
C CYS A 17 -23.90 -8.44 -22.33
N GLY A 18 -24.68 -8.12 -23.35
CA GLY A 18 -24.84 -6.77 -23.89
C GLY A 18 -25.20 -5.77 -22.79
N MET A 19 -24.19 -5.22 -22.12
CA MET A 19 -24.37 -4.03 -21.31
C MET A 19 -24.51 -2.84 -22.25
N GLN A 20 -25.76 -2.47 -22.51
CA GLN A 20 -26.10 -1.17 -23.05
C GLN A 20 -25.35 -0.11 -22.22
N ASN A 21 -24.56 0.71 -22.90
CA ASN A 21 -24.01 1.95 -22.38
C ASN A 21 -25.14 2.74 -21.72
N ARG A 22 -25.24 2.71 -20.42
CA ARG A 22 -26.00 3.70 -19.67
C ARG A 22 -25.16 4.98 -19.63
N SER A 23 -25.19 5.72 -20.75
CA SER A 23 -24.90 7.14 -20.78
C SER A 23 -26.13 7.84 -20.21
N GLY A 24 -26.12 8.08 -18.95
CA GLY A 24 -27.11 8.80 -18.19
C GLY A 24 -26.64 8.78 -16.76
N SER A 25 -26.06 9.89 -16.32
CA SER A 25 -25.93 10.25 -14.92
C SER A 25 -27.33 10.50 -14.36
N GLU A 26 -28.20 9.50 -14.38
CA GLU A 26 -29.39 9.50 -13.58
C GLU A 26 -28.99 9.10 -12.18
N ASP A 27 -29.05 10.09 -11.32
CA ASP A 27 -29.06 10.05 -9.88
C ASP A 27 -29.66 8.75 -9.29
N VAL A 28 -28.84 7.72 -9.13
CA VAL A 28 -29.21 6.55 -8.33
C VAL A 28 -29.23 6.92 -6.83
N ALA A 29 -28.68 8.08 -6.47
CA ALA A 29 -28.61 8.56 -5.09
C ALA A 29 -29.85 9.36 -4.65
N SER A 30 -30.80 9.68 -5.51
CA SER A 30 -31.98 10.48 -5.14
C SER A 30 -33.32 9.93 -5.60
N LYS A 31 -33.55 8.63 -5.58
CA LYS A 31 -34.89 8.22 -5.17
C LYS A 31 -35.04 8.62 -3.70
N LYS A 32 -35.39 9.92 -3.48
CA LYS A 32 -36.02 10.33 -2.24
C LYS A 32 -37.10 9.30 -1.97
N MET A 33 -36.83 8.35 -1.07
CA MET A 33 -37.95 7.72 -0.37
C MET A 33 -38.79 8.90 0.07
N ALA A 34 -40.02 8.98 -0.47
CA ALA A 34 -40.96 10.03 -0.11
C ALA A 34 -40.86 10.17 1.41
N ASP A 35 -40.56 11.38 1.87
CA ASP A 35 -40.36 11.66 3.31
C ASP A 35 -41.75 11.42 3.94
N ALA A 36 -41.94 10.18 4.39
CA ALA A 36 -43.19 9.71 4.97
C ALA A 36 -43.33 10.21 6.41
N GLY A 37 -42.66 11.31 6.76
CA GLY A 37 -42.62 11.85 8.12
C GLY A 37 -41.86 11.00 9.11
N LEU A 38 -41.07 10.03 8.65
CA LEU A 38 -40.21 9.19 9.50
C LEU A 38 -39.02 10.01 9.99
N PRO A 39 -38.70 9.94 11.31
CA PRO A 39 -37.56 10.68 11.85
C PRO A 39 -36.25 10.12 11.34
N VAL A 40 -35.34 11.00 10.90
CA VAL A 40 -33.96 10.64 10.63
C VAL A 40 -33.22 10.42 11.95
N ILE A 41 -32.75 9.20 12.21
CA ILE A 41 -32.08 8.84 13.46
C ILE A 41 -30.54 8.96 13.37
N ALA A 42 -29.97 8.99 12.15
CA ALA A 42 -28.53 9.18 11.94
C ALA A 42 -28.25 9.76 10.56
N ARG A 43 -27.20 10.55 10.46
CA ARG A 43 -26.62 11.05 9.20
C ARG A 43 -25.12 10.86 9.24
N PHE A 44 -24.52 10.45 8.11
CA PHE A 44 -23.10 10.20 8.01
C PHE A 44 -22.54 10.96 6.82
N GLU A 45 -21.31 11.43 6.96
CA GLU A 45 -20.58 12.17 5.93
C GLU A 45 -19.23 11.52 5.68
N VAL A 46 -18.79 11.49 4.42
CA VAL A 46 -17.42 11.24 4.01
C VAL A 46 -16.88 12.53 3.38
N ARG A 47 -15.78 13.03 3.90
CA ARG A 47 -15.12 14.25 3.38
C ARG A 47 -13.99 13.87 2.46
N HIS A 48 -13.75 14.70 1.44
CA HIS A 48 -12.63 14.57 0.52
C HIS A 48 -11.62 15.69 0.72
N ARG A 49 -10.35 15.32 0.88
CA ARG A 49 -9.24 16.25 1.13
C ARG A 49 -8.29 16.32 -0.06
N ASN A 50 -7.97 17.53 -0.49
CA ASN A 50 -6.91 17.83 -1.45
C ASN A 50 -6.38 19.23 -1.17
N TYR A 51 -5.12 19.50 -1.50
CA TYR A 51 -4.48 20.81 -1.35
C TYR A 51 -3.83 21.28 -2.64
N LEU A 52 -3.17 20.37 -3.37
CA LEU A 52 -2.50 20.66 -4.63
C LEU A 52 -3.30 20.10 -5.81
N ALA A 53 -3.46 20.89 -6.86
CA ALA A 53 -3.96 20.42 -8.13
C ALA A 53 -2.88 19.60 -8.88
N PRO A 54 -3.23 18.83 -9.93
CA PRO A 54 -2.27 18.03 -10.72
C PRO A 54 -1.10 18.84 -11.30
N ASP A 55 -1.30 20.13 -11.59
CA ASP A 55 -0.26 21.03 -12.09
C ASP A 55 0.63 21.64 -10.97
N GLY A 56 0.34 21.33 -9.70
CA GLY A 56 1.05 21.85 -8.53
C GLY A 56 0.48 23.16 -7.99
N SER A 57 -0.60 23.72 -8.56
CA SER A 57 -1.26 24.90 -8.02
C SER A 57 -2.02 24.59 -6.72
N ILE A 58 -2.20 25.61 -5.88
CA ILE A 58 -2.84 25.47 -4.56
C ILE A 58 -4.36 25.59 -4.71
N ASN A 59 -5.09 24.54 -4.30
CA ASN A 59 -6.56 24.51 -4.31
C ASN A 59 -7.19 25.09 -3.05
N ARG A 60 -6.50 24.99 -1.91
CA ARG A 60 -6.99 25.38 -0.57
C ARG A 60 -5.85 25.85 0.31
N PRO A 61 -6.10 26.61 1.38
CA PRO A 61 -5.08 26.96 2.36
C PRO A 61 -4.33 25.71 2.82
N LEU A 62 -3.01 25.74 2.72
CA LEU A 62 -2.14 24.64 3.05
C LEU A 62 -2.09 24.38 4.57
N PRO A 63 -1.88 23.12 5.02
CA PRO A 63 -1.66 22.81 6.42
C PRO A 63 -0.35 23.43 6.94
N ALA A 64 -0.27 23.64 8.25
CA ALA A 64 0.85 24.37 8.88
C ALA A 64 2.23 23.79 8.52
N PHE A 65 2.36 22.45 8.47
CA PHE A 65 3.63 21.81 8.12
C PHE A 65 4.11 22.11 6.68
N ALA A 66 3.23 22.51 5.79
CA ALA A 66 3.60 22.84 4.41
C ALA A 66 4.38 24.17 4.29
N SER A 67 4.53 24.92 5.39
CA SER A 67 5.49 26.04 5.49
C SER A 67 6.93 25.57 5.69
N ASP A 68 7.15 24.32 6.08
CA ASP A 68 8.48 23.73 6.24
C ASP A 68 8.98 23.19 4.89
N ALA A 69 9.81 23.98 4.21
CA ALA A 69 10.43 23.62 2.95
C ALA A 69 11.31 22.36 3.07
N SER A 70 11.93 22.14 4.23
CA SER A 70 12.80 20.97 4.44
C SER A 70 11.99 19.68 4.46
N LEU A 71 10.83 19.67 5.10
CA LEU A 71 9.92 18.54 5.10
C LEU A 71 9.35 18.26 3.70
N LEU A 72 8.91 19.28 2.98
CA LEU A 72 8.37 19.11 1.64
C LEU A 72 9.41 18.55 0.66
N THR A 73 10.64 19.05 0.73
CA THR A 73 11.75 18.52 -0.09
C THR A 73 12.11 17.08 0.33
N ALA A 74 12.05 16.74 1.62
CA ALA A 74 12.26 15.36 2.08
C ALA A 74 11.20 14.40 1.53
N LEU A 75 9.92 14.80 1.52
CA LEU A 75 8.83 14.03 0.90
C LEU A 75 9.09 13.82 -0.59
N TYR A 76 9.49 14.88 -1.30
CA TYR A 76 9.84 14.81 -2.72
C TYR A 76 10.99 13.83 -2.97
N ARG A 77 12.09 13.97 -2.24
CA ARG A 77 13.28 13.11 -2.33
C ARG A 77 12.95 11.63 -2.10
N ALA A 78 12.09 11.34 -1.11
CA ALA A 78 11.66 9.97 -0.81
C ALA A 78 10.84 9.35 -1.96
N MET A 79 9.92 10.11 -2.56
CA MET A 79 9.13 9.64 -3.71
C MET A 79 10.02 9.40 -4.94
N VAL A 80 11.00 10.28 -5.21
CA VAL A 80 11.96 10.11 -6.33
C VAL A 80 12.83 8.88 -6.09
N LEU A 81 13.34 8.69 -4.87
CA LEU A 81 14.14 7.50 -4.52
C LEU A 81 13.33 6.21 -4.75
N LEU A 82 12.09 6.17 -4.28
CA LEU A 82 11.20 5.03 -4.48
C LEU A 82 10.99 4.73 -5.98
N ARG A 83 10.76 5.75 -6.79
CA ARG A 83 10.58 5.62 -8.25
C ARG A 83 11.82 5.04 -8.94
N ILE A 84 13.01 5.48 -8.55
CA ILE A 84 14.28 4.99 -9.11
C ILE A 84 14.53 3.56 -8.65
N PHE A 85 14.26 3.25 -7.37
CA PHE A 85 14.34 1.91 -6.82
C PHE A 85 13.41 0.93 -7.53
N ASP A 86 12.13 1.27 -7.71
CA ASP A 86 11.16 0.46 -8.44
C ASP A 86 11.63 0.12 -9.86
N ARG A 87 12.13 1.11 -10.59
CA ARG A 87 12.69 0.90 -11.95
C ARG A 87 13.85 -0.10 -11.96
N LYS A 88 14.73 0.00 -10.97
CA LYS A 88 15.86 -0.93 -10.83
C LYS A 88 15.41 -2.33 -10.44
N ALA A 89 14.46 -2.46 -9.53
CA ALA A 89 13.88 -3.76 -9.14
C ALA A 89 13.21 -4.45 -10.34
N VAL A 90 12.47 -3.72 -11.17
CA VAL A 90 11.91 -4.25 -12.42
C VAL A 90 13.02 -4.73 -13.37
N ALA A 91 14.10 -3.96 -13.53
CA ALA A 91 15.22 -4.36 -14.37
C ALA A 91 15.91 -5.63 -13.86
N LEU A 92 16.08 -5.77 -12.54
CA LEU A 92 16.62 -6.98 -11.92
C LEU A 92 15.72 -8.19 -12.16
N GLN A 93 14.40 -8.03 -12.02
CA GLN A 93 13.45 -9.09 -12.27
C GLN A 93 13.49 -9.54 -13.74
N ARG A 94 13.51 -8.61 -14.69
CA ARG A 94 13.57 -8.92 -16.12
C ARG A 94 14.88 -9.65 -16.52
N THR A 95 15.93 -9.50 -15.75
CA THR A 95 17.21 -10.21 -15.94
C THR A 95 17.34 -11.49 -15.09
N GLY A 96 16.25 -11.92 -14.43
CA GLY A 96 16.22 -13.13 -13.59
C GLY A 96 17.01 -13.01 -12.28
N ARG A 97 17.35 -11.79 -11.85
CA ARG A 97 18.10 -11.52 -10.62
C ARG A 97 17.22 -11.15 -9.43
N LEU A 98 15.92 -11.01 -9.64
CA LEU A 98 14.92 -10.76 -8.61
C LEU A 98 13.68 -11.60 -8.94
N GLY A 99 12.91 -11.97 -7.92
CA GLY A 99 11.62 -12.59 -8.08
C GLY A 99 10.56 -11.63 -8.62
N THR A 100 9.28 -12.02 -8.56
CA THR A 100 8.18 -11.09 -8.93
C THR A 100 8.25 -9.84 -8.07
N TYR A 101 7.91 -8.68 -8.65
CA TYR A 101 8.00 -7.39 -7.95
C TYR A 101 6.75 -6.55 -8.20
N ALA A 102 6.26 -5.90 -7.16
CA ALA A 102 5.09 -5.04 -7.21
C ALA A 102 5.51 -3.56 -7.12
N VAL A 103 5.46 -2.84 -8.25
CA VAL A 103 5.85 -1.43 -8.32
C VAL A 103 4.84 -0.50 -7.65
N SER A 104 5.33 0.59 -7.07
CA SER A 104 4.51 1.65 -6.44
C SER A 104 4.15 2.79 -7.42
N LEU A 105 4.43 2.61 -8.70
CA LEU A 105 4.29 3.64 -9.73
C LEU A 105 2.89 4.28 -9.74
N GLY A 106 2.85 5.59 -9.49
CA GLY A 106 1.63 6.39 -9.34
C GLY A 106 1.06 6.44 -7.92
N GLN A 107 1.64 5.72 -6.97
CA GLN A 107 1.15 5.57 -5.59
C GLN A 107 2.18 6.04 -4.54
N GLU A 108 3.28 6.63 -4.97
CA GLU A 108 4.41 7.00 -4.12
C GLU A 108 4.00 7.96 -3.00
N ALA A 109 3.08 8.90 -3.30
CA ALA A 109 2.61 9.87 -2.33
C ALA A 109 1.85 9.23 -1.16
N VAL A 110 1.16 8.10 -1.37
CA VAL A 110 0.42 7.44 -0.30
C VAL A 110 1.38 6.89 0.73
N SER A 111 2.28 6.00 0.33
CA SER A 111 3.19 5.33 1.28
C SER A 111 4.13 6.30 1.98
N VAL A 112 4.72 7.26 1.24
CA VAL A 112 5.60 8.29 1.80
C VAL A 112 4.83 9.25 2.70
N GLY A 113 3.68 9.75 2.27
CA GLY A 113 2.85 10.69 3.03
C GLY A 113 2.39 10.12 4.36
N ILE A 114 1.88 8.88 4.36
CA ILE A 114 1.43 8.19 5.57
C ILE A 114 2.59 7.99 6.55
N ALA A 115 3.70 7.38 6.11
CA ALA A 115 4.82 7.09 7.00
C ALA A 115 5.47 8.35 7.57
N SER A 116 5.46 9.46 6.80
CA SER A 116 6.02 10.74 7.24
C SER A 116 5.27 11.41 8.41
N ALA A 117 4.03 10.99 8.67
CA ALA A 117 3.23 11.47 9.80
C ALA A 117 3.36 10.59 11.05
N MET A 118 3.98 9.41 10.94
CA MET A 118 4.19 8.49 12.05
C MET A 118 5.36 8.94 12.94
N ARG A 119 5.27 8.61 14.22
CA ARG A 119 6.40 8.70 15.15
C ARG A 119 7.26 7.44 15.08
N GLY A 120 8.49 7.52 15.61
CA GLY A 120 9.40 6.37 15.65
C GLY A 120 8.84 5.16 16.40
N GLU A 121 8.11 5.42 17.48
CA GLU A 121 7.49 4.40 18.34
C GLU A 121 6.17 3.83 17.80
N ASP A 122 5.54 4.44 16.80
CA ASP A 122 4.36 3.86 16.13
C ASP A 122 4.75 2.62 15.34
N VAL A 123 3.80 1.72 15.10
CA VAL A 123 4.05 0.47 14.38
C VAL A 123 3.35 0.49 13.02
N LEU A 124 4.13 0.24 11.96
CA LEU A 124 3.63 0.08 10.60
C LEU A 124 3.33 -1.39 10.32
N LEU A 125 2.15 -1.64 9.75
CA LEU A 125 1.78 -2.93 9.17
C LEU A 125 1.55 -2.74 7.66
N PRO A 126 2.59 -2.91 6.83
CA PRO A 126 2.55 -2.58 5.42
C PRO A 126 1.85 -3.64 4.58
N SER A 127 1.35 -3.26 3.42
CA SER A 127 1.14 -4.19 2.33
C SER A 127 2.44 -4.43 1.55
N TYR A 128 2.42 -5.41 0.66
CA TYR A 128 3.56 -5.72 -0.21
C TYR A 128 3.95 -4.59 -1.20
N ARG A 129 3.19 -3.48 -1.27
CA ARG A 129 3.46 -2.36 -2.18
C ARG A 129 3.91 -1.09 -1.46
N ASP A 130 3.98 -1.10 -0.14
CA ASP A 130 4.25 0.10 0.65
C ASP A 130 5.75 0.32 0.91
N ASN A 131 6.59 0.01 -0.09
CA ASN A 131 8.05 0.19 -0.02
C ASN A 131 8.45 1.62 0.37
N GLY A 132 7.69 2.64 -0.08
CA GLY A 132 7.95 4.03 0.28
C GLY A 132 7.81 4.31 1.78
N ALA A 133 6.85 3.65 2.44
CA ALA A 133 6.68 3.75 3.88
C ALA A 133 7.83 3.09 4.63
N LEU A 134 8.25 1.91 4.19
CA LEU A 134 9.39 1.19 4.77
C LEU A 134 10.70 1.98 4.62
N ILE A 135 10.97 2.52 3.42
CA ILE A 135 12.16 3.35 3.14
C ILE A 135 12.16 4.61 4.01
N TRP A 136 11.00 5.28 4.16
CA TRP A 136 10.89 6.45 5.03
C TRP A 136 11.19 6.11 6.48
N ARG A 137 10.76 4.96 6.95
CA ARG A 137 10.98 4.47 8.32
C ARG A 137 12.38 3.88 8.55
N GLY A 138 13.22 3.84 7.52
CA GLY A 138 14.63 3.45 7.65
C GLY A 138 14.96 2.02 7.28
N VAL A 139 14.03 1.27 6.69
CA VAL A 139 14.32 -0.04 6.09
C VAL A 139 15.28 0.15 4.92
N LYS A 140 16.31 -0.67 4.86
CA LYS A 140 17.33 -0.59 3.81
C LYS A 140 16.81 -1.14 2.48
N LEU A 141 17.27 -0.55 1.39
CA LEU A 141 16.86 -0.96 0.05
C LEU A 141 17.24 -2.41 -0.25
N GLU A 142 18.40 -2.87 0.22
CA GLU A 142 18.83 -4.27 0.08
C GLU A 142 17.97 -5.26 0.86
N GLU A 143 17.36 -4.87 1.98
CA GLU A 143 16.42 -5.73 2.73
C GLU A 143 15.14 -5.94 1.92
N ILE A 144 14.65 -4.90 1.26
CA ILE A 144 13.49 -5.00 0.35
C ILE A 144 13.83 -5.90 -0.85
N LEU A 145 15.03 -5.77 -1.42
CA LEU A 145 15.49 -6.64 -2.52
C LEU A 145 15.63 -8.10 -2.09
N LEU A 146 16.15 -8.37 -0.89
CA LEU A 146 16.24 -9.72 -0.33
C LEU A 146 14.86 -10.37 -0.24
N PHE A 147 13.86 -9.67 0.31
CA PHE A 147 12.50 -10.19 0.38
C PHE A 147 11.96 -10.58 -1.00
N TRP A 148 12.04 -9.67 -1.99
CA TRP A 148 11.56 -9.92 -3.34
C TRP A 148 12.43 -10.92 -4.11
N GLY A 149 13.67 -11.15 -3.65
CA GLY A 149 14.56 -12.21 -4.12
C GLY A 149 14.27 -13.58 -3.51
N GLY A 150 13.31 -13.66 -2.56
CA GLY A 150 12.93 -14.90 -1.90
C GLY A 150 13.77 -15.23 -0.65
N ASP A 151 14.53 -14.27 -0.14
CA ASP A 151 15.34 -14.46 1.08
C ASP A 151 14.60 -13.88 2.29
N GLU A 152 14.25 -14.74 3.25
CA GLU A 152 13.51 -14.37 4.47
C GLU A 152 14.23 -13.33 5.33
N ARG A 153 15.57 -13.20 5.21
CA ARG A 153 16.33 -12.14 5.88
C ARG A 153 15.86 -10.75 5.50
N GLY A 154 15.25 -10.60 4.32
CA GLY A 154 14.61 -9.36 3.87
C GLY A 154 13.43 -8.91 4.73
N ASN A 155 12.88 -9.79 5.56
CA ASN A 155 11.82 -9.45 6.53
C ASN A 155 12.33 -9.12 7.93
N HIS A 156 13.65 -9.20 8.15
CA HIS A 156 14.28 -8.82 9.41
C HIS A 156 14.91 -7.43 9.29
N PHE A 157 14.06 -6.42 9.40
CA PHE A 157 14.47 -5.03 9.22
C PHE A 157 15.48 -4.59 10.29
N SER A 158 16.56 -3.95 9.86
CA SER A 158 17.57 -3.37 10.76
C SER A 158 17.17 -1.98 11.30
N GLY A 159 16.07 -1.41 10.79
CA GLY A 159 15.47 -0.15 11.22
C GLY A 159 14.44 -0.35 12.33
N PRO A 160 13.17 0.06 12.16
CA PRO A 160 12.13 -0.09 13.17
C PRO A 160 11.78 -1.56 13.36
N VAL A 161 12.40 -2.19 14.36
CA VAL A 161 12.29 -3.64 14.64
C VAL A 161 10.87 -4.10 15.02
N GLU A 162 9.98 -3.18 15.36
CA GLU A 162 8.60 -3.47 15.71
C GLU A 162 7.63 -3.32 14.52
N ASP A 163 8.09 -2.74 13.40
CA ASP A 163 7.32 -2.72 12.17
C ASP A 163 7.16 -4.15 11.63
N PHE A 164 5.97 -4.42 11.13
CA PHE A 164 5.67 -5.75 10.61
C PHE A 164 6.37 -6.00 9.27
N PRO A 165 6.78 -7.25 9.02
CA PRO A 165 7.33 -7.65 7.74
C PRO A 165 6.25 -7.61 6.64
N PHE A 166 6.69 -7.72 5.39
CA PHE A 166 5.77 -7.88 4.27
C PHE A 166 4.87 -9.10 4.45
N CYS A 167 3.59 -8.91 4.17
CA CYS A 167 2.63 -10.00 4.11
C CYS A 167 1.91 -9.95 2.76
N VAL A 168 2.14 -10.96 1.92
CA VAL A 168 1.54 -11.05 0.58
C VAL A 168 0.05 -11.42 0.63
N PRO A 169 -0.44 -12.31 1.52
CA PRO A 169 -1.87 -12.58 1.64
C PRO A 169 -2.66 -11.31 1.91
N VAL A 170 -3.50 -10.93 0.94
CA VAL A 170 -4.20 -9.66 0.91
C VAL A 170 -5.06 -9.46 2.17
N GLY A 171 -4.86 -8.35 2.88
CA GLY A 171 -5.68 -7.94 4.02
C GLY A 171 -5.34 -8.60 5.36
N SER A 172 -4.41 -9.57 5.40
CA SER A 172 -4.05 -10.28 6.64
C SER A 172 -3.41 -9.38 7.70
N GLN A 173 -2.86 -8.24 7.32
CA GLN A 173 -2.31 -7.25 8.26
C GLN A 173 -3.38 -6.55 9.09
N ALA A 174 -4.64 -6.49 8.66
CA ALA A 174 -5.69 -5.77 9.38
C ALA A 174 -6.03 -6.40 10.76
N PRO A 175 -6.25 -7.72 10.90
CA PRO A 175 -6.38 -8.36 12.20
C PRO A 175 -5.15 -8.19 13.09
N HIS A 176 -3.93 -8.27 12.52
CA HIS A 176 -2.70 -8.02 13.28
C HIS A 176 -2.65 -6.59 13.82
N ALA A 177 -3.02 -5.59 13.01
CA ALA A 177 -3.05 -4.20 13.44
C ALA A 177 -4.04 -3.97 14.58
N ALA A 178 -5.22 -4.59 14.52
CA ALA A 178 -6.18 -4.55 15.60
C ALA A 178 -5.61 -5.18 16.88
N GLY A 179 -4.88 -6.30 16.78
CA GLY A 179 -4.20 -6.95 17.90
C GLY A 179 -3.10 -6.08 18.51
N VAL A 180 -2.23 -5.48 17.68
CA VAL A 180 -1.17 -4.54 18.12
C VAL A 180 -1.77 -3.34 18.83
N ALA A 181 -2.77 -2.70 18.24
CA ALA A 181 -3.44 -1.56 18.84
C ALA A 181 -4.17 -1.92 20.16
N TYR A 182 -4.71 -3.13 20.25
CA TYR A 182 -5.31 -3.63 21.48
C TYR A 182 -4.26 -3.81 22.59
N ALA A 183 -3.06 -4.31 22.25
CA ALA A 183 -1.95 -4.42 23.19
C ALA A 183 -1.51 -3.02 23.69
N PHE A 184 -1.38 -2.02 22.78
CA PHE A 184 -1.07 -0.65 23.20
C PHE A 184 -2.09 -0.09 24.17
N LYS A 185 -3.38 -0.31 23.89
CA LYS A 185 -4.47 0.12 24.79
C LYS A 185 -4.37 -0.54 26.16
N LEU A 186 -4.17 -1.86 26.22
CA LEU A 186 -4.03 -2.60 27.49
C LEU A 186 -2.83 -2.13 28.29
N ARG A 187 -1.71 -1.84 27.61
CA ARG A 187 -0.47 -1.35 28.25
C ARG A 187 -0.50 0.16 28.53
N ARG A 188 -1.52 0.87 28.06
CA ARG A 188 -1.65 2.34 28.16
C ARG A 188 -0.48 3.05 27.49
N GLU A 189 0.02 2.51 26.38
CA GLU A 189 1.08 3.12 25.59
C GLU A 189 0.48 4.15 24.62
N PRO A 190 1.06 5.37 24.48
CA PRO A 190 0.55 6.42 23.58
C PRO A 190 1.04 6.18 22.14
N ARG A 191 0.88 4.98 21.63
CA ARG A 191 1.33 4.50 20.32
C ARG A 191 0.14 4.18 19.42
N VAL A 192 0.37 4.22 18.12
CA VAL A 192 -0.63 3.94 17.11
C VAL A 192 -0.14 2.84 16.16
N ALA A 193 -1.02 1.91 15.82
CA ALA A 193 -0.80 0.97 14.74
C ALA A 193 -1.32 1.57 13.43
N VAL A 194 -0.48 1.63 12.39
CA VAL A 194 -0.86 2.11 11.06
C VAL A 194 -0.85 0.93 10.09
N CYS A 195 -2.03 0.57 9.61
CA CYS A 195 -2.25 -0.60 8.76
C CYS A 195 -2.54 -0.16 7.33
N MET A 196 -1.70 -0.54 6.38
CA MET A 196 -1.84 -0.17 4.97
C MET A 196 -2.25 -1.37 4.12
N PHE A 197 -3.22 -1.19 3.22
CA PHE A 197 -3.67 -2.22 2.28
C PHE A 197 -4.33 -1.59 1.04
N GLY A 198 -4.46 -2.39 -0.03
CA GLY A 198 -5.11 -1.95 -1.26
C GLY A 198 -6.64 -2.04 -1.19
N ASP A 199 -7.31 -1.44 -2.18
CA ASP A 199 -8.77 -1.46 -2.35
C ASP A 199 -9.36 -2.87 -2.35
N GLY A 200 -8.70 -3.83 -3.01
CA GLY A 200 -9.13 -5.23 -3.03
C GLY A 200 -9.22 -5.90 -1.65
N ALA A 201 -8.38 -5.48 -0.69
CA ALA A 201 -8.43 -6.00 0.67
C ALA A 201 -9.74 -5.65 1.39
N THR A 202 -10.38 -4.54 1.03
CA THR A 202 -11.65 -4.13 1.63
C THR A 202 -12.83 -5.05 1.30
N SER A 203 -12.65 -6.01 0.41
CA SER A 203 -13.64 -7.04 0.07
C SER A 203 -13.48 -8.32 0.89
N LYS A 204 -12.46 -8.39 1.77
CA LYS A 204 -12.25 -9.54 2.66
C LYS A 204 -12.99 -9.38 3.99
N GLY A 205 -13.59 -10.48 4.48
CA GLY A 205 -14.35 -10.52 5.72
C GLY A 205 -13.49 -10.18 6.95
N ASP A 206 -12.28 -10.74 7.03
CA ASP A 206 -11.34 -10.53 8.14
C ASP A 206 -10.90 -9.06 8.31
N VAL A 207 -10.80 -8.30 7.22
CA VAL A 207 -10.57 -6.85 7.29
C VAL A 207 -11.74 -6.14 7.95
N TYR A 208 -12.97 -6.54 7.60
CA TYR A 208 -14.17 -5.94 8.18
C TYR A 208 -14.34 -6.29 9.66
N GLU A 209 -14.03 -7.52 10.04
CA GLU A 209 -14.02 -7.98 11.42
C GLU A 209 -13.00 -7.21 12.25
N ALA A 210 -11.78 -7.01 11.71
CA ALA A 210 -10.74 -6.22 12.36
C ALA A 210 -11.18 -4.76 12.58
N MET A 211 -11.83 -4.15 11.59
CA MET A 211 -12.39 -2.80 11.69
C MET A 211 -13.49 -2.73 12.76
N ASN A 212 -14.43 -3.67 12.75
CA ASN A 212 -15.50 -3.74 13.74
C ASN A 212 -14.94 -3.92 15.17
N PHE A 213 -13.99 -4.85 15.35
CA PHE A 213 -13.31 -5.05 16.62
C PHE A 213 -12.60 -3.77 17.10
N ALA A 214 -11.90 -3.09 16.19
CA ALA A 214 -11.24 -1.83 16.50
C ALA A 214 -12.23 -0.73 16.92
N GLY A 215 -13.39 -0.63 16.24
CA GLY A 215 -14.47 0.30 16.58
C GLY A 215 -15.05 0.04 17.97
N VAL A 216 -15.46 -1.21 18.23
CA VAL A 216 -16.02 -1.63 19.54
C VAL A 216 -15.06 -1.31 20.68
N HIS A 217 -13.79 -1.61 20.50
CA HIS A 217 -12.78 -1.39 21.54
C HIS A 217 -12.11 -0.01 21.47
N ARG A 218 -12.51 0.90 20.56
CA ARG A 218 -11.94 2.24 20.38
C ARG A 218 -10.40 2.19 20.37
N LEU A 219 -9.84 1.34 19.48
CA LEU A 219 -8.41 1.07 19.43
C LEU A 219 -7.61 2.21 18.78
N PRO A 220 -6.35 2.44 19.19
CA PRO A 220 -5.45 3.39 18.54
C PRO A 220 -4.88 2.79 17.24
N VAL A 221 -5.71 2.68 16.21
CA VAL A 221 -5.33 2.15 14.89
C VAL A 221 -5.83 3.06 13.78
N VAL A 222 -5.00 3.23 12.75
CA VAL A 222 -5.37 3.90 11.50
C VAL A 222 -5.32 2.87 10.38
N PHE A 223 -6.46 2.63 9.73
CA PHE A 223 -6.57 1.83 8.53
C PHE A 223 -6.42 2.73 7.31
N VAL A 224 -5.45 2.45 6.47
CA VAL A 224 -5.17 3.22 5.25
C VAL A 224 -5.41 2.34 4.03
N VAL A 225 -6.29 2.78 3.17
CA VAL A 225 -6.56 2.11 1.89
C VAL A 225 -5.92 2.87 0.76
N THR A 226 -4.96 2.26 0.10
CA THR A 226 -4.45 2.72 -1.19
C THR A 226 -5.45 2.31 -2.27
N ASN A 227 -6.43 3.17 -2.52
CA ASN A 227 -7.44 2.93 -3.56
C ASN A 227 -6.86 3.29 -4.92
N ASN A 228 -6.14 2.34 -5.52
CA ASN A 228 -5.52 2.51 -6.83
C ASN A 228 -6.41 2.08 -8.00
N GLN A 229 -7.71 1.87 -7.76
CA GLN A 229 -8.79 1.57 -8.69
C GLN A 229 -8.79 0.15 -9.26
N TRP A 230 -7.82 -0.69 -8.91
CA TRP A 230 -7.65 -2.02 -9.50
C TRP A 230 -7.16 -3.06 -8.49
N ALA A 231 -7.99 -4.05 -8.19
CA ALA A 231 -7.57 -5.27 -7.49
C ALA A 231 -7.10 -6.31 -8.53
N ILE A 232 -5.79 -6.36 -8.79
CA ILE A 232 -5.18 -7.11 -9.90
C ILE A 232 -5.82 -6.65 -11.22
N SER A 233 -6.72 -7.43 -11.77
CA SER A 233 -7.47 -7.19 -13.03
C SER A 233 -8.92 -6.77 -12.83
N VAL A 234 -9.38 -6.67 -11.57
CA VAL A 234 -10.76 -6.31 -11.25
C VAL A 234 -10.86 -4.82 -10.94
N PRO A 235 -11.58 -4.01 -11.73
CA PRO A 235 -11.76 -2.59 -11.46
C PRO A 235 -12.65 -2.37 -10.24
N LEU A 236 -12.43 -1.25 -9.54
CA LEU A 236 -13.14 -0.92 -8.29
C LEU A 236 -14.66 -1.04 -8.40
N ARG A 237 -15.25 -0.61 -9.50
CA ARG A 237 -16.71 -0.68 -9.78
C ARG A 237 -17.29 -2.10 -9.77
N LEU A 238 -16.46 -3.13 -9.92
CA LEU A 238 -16.85 -4.54 -9.85
C LEU A 238 -16.52 -5.19 -8.50
N GLN A 239 -15.84 -4.47 -7.59
CA GLN A 239 -15.47 -4.97 -6.27
C GLN A 239 -16.46 -4.55 -5.19
N THR A 240 -17.03 -3.37 -5.29
CA THR A 240 -17.85 -2.78 -4.23
C THR A 240 -19.00 -1.96 -4.80
N GLY A 241 -20.13 -2.01 -4.10
CA GLY A 241 -21.26 -1.11 -4.36
C GLY A 241 -21.20 0.20 -3.58
N CYS A 242 -20.16 0.39 -2.73
CA CYS A 242 -19.97 1.65 -2.01
C CYS A 242 -19.53 2.75 -2.97
N GLU A 243 -20.03 3.96 -2.79
CA GLU A 243 -19.61 5.14 -3.52
C GLU A 243 -18.17 5.53 -3.16
N THR A 244 -17.80 5.39 -1.88
CA THR A 244 -16.43 5.52 -1.37
C THR A 244 -16.08 4.35 -0.47
N LEU A 245 -14.80 3.95 -0.41
CA LEU A 245 -14.37 2.90 0.54
C LEU A 245 -14.37 3.40 1.98
N ALA A 246 -14.23 4.72 2.19
CA ALA A 246 -14.32 5.35 3.50
C ALA A 246 -15.68 5.12 4.20
N GLN A 247 -16.76 4.87 3.43
CA GLN A 247 -18.07 4.50 3.98
C GLN A 247 -18.04 3.22 4.83
N LYS A 248 -17.10 2.32 4.57
CA LYS A 248 -16.97 1.06 5.32
C LYS A 248 -16.63 1.30 6.79
N ALA A 249 -15.91 2.38 7.11
CA ALA A 249 -15.63 2.78 8.48
C ALA A 249 -16.90 3.17 9.26
N ILE A 250 -17.88 3.75 8.59
CA ILE A 250 -19.15 4.15 9.21
C ILE A 250 -19.87 2.91 9.75
N ALA A 251 -19.91 1.82 8.99
CA ALA A 251 -20.53 0.57 9.43
C ALA A 251 -19.77 -0.09 10.59
N ALA A 252 -18.48 0.17 10.73
CA ALA A 252 -17.66 -0.27 11.87
C ALA A 252 -17.69 0.72 13.07
N GLY A 253 -18.46 1.82 12.96
CA GLY A 253 -18.70 2.74 14.06
C GLY A 253 -17.66 3.84 14.26
N PHE A 254 -16.84 4.17 13.24
CA PHE A 254 -15.85 5.24 13.34
C PHE A 254 -15.71 6.06 12.04
N ILE A 255 -14.88 7.09 12.08
CA ILE A 255 -14.76 8.07 11.01
C ILE A 255 -13.86 7.55 9.89
N GLY A 256 -14.35 7.64 8.64
CA GLY A 256 -13.58 7.50 7.42
C GLY A 256 -13.49 8.82 6.66
N GLU A 257 -12.31 9.11 6.12
CA GLU A 257 -12.04 10.26 5.26
C GLU A 257 -11.45 9.77 3.93
N GLN A 258 -11.82 10.43 2.84
CA GLN A 258 -11.20 10.22 1.53
C GLN A 258 -10.19 11.34 1.26
N VAL A 259 -9.05 11.00 0.65
CA VAL A 259 -8.00 11.95 0.30
C VAL A 259 -7.53 11.72 -1.13
N ASP A 260 -7.13 12.78 -1.83
CA ASP A 260 -6.40 12.66 -3.09
C ASP A 260 -5.03 12.01 -2.82
N GLY A 261 -4.92 10.73 -3.15
CA GLY A 261 -3.73 9.91 -2.89
C GLY A 261 -2.52 10.25 -3.79
N SER A 262 -2.69 11.14 -4.77
CA SER A 262 -1.60 11.68 -5.59
C SER A 262 -1.09 13.04 -5.06
N ASP A 263 -1.75 13.61 -4.05
CA ASP A 263 -1.33 14.82 -3.34
C ASP A 263 -0.68 14.43 -2.00
N VAL A 264 0.65 14.39 -1.96
CA VAL A 264 1.39 13.98 -0.74
C VAL A 264 1.14 14.90 0.45
N VAL A 265 0.83 16.20 0.20
CA VAL A 265 0.49 17.15 1.26
C VAL A 265 -0.85 16.78 1.87
N ALA A 266 -1.83 16.42 1.05
CA ALA A 266 -3.14 15.98 1.52
C ALA A 266 -3.07 14.63 2.25
N VAL A 267 -2.31 13.67 1.71
CA VAL A 267 -2.11 12.35 2.34
C VAL A 267 -1.46 12.51 3.71
N ARG A 268 -0.36 13.30 3.81
CA ARG A 268 0.30 13.52 5.09
C ARG A 268 -0.63 14.22 6.09
N ALA A 269 -1.38 15.24 5.69
CA ALA A 269 -2.31 15.94 6.57
C ALA A 269 -3.40 15.01 7.11
N ALA A 270 -4.00 14.18 6.24
CA ALA A 270 -5.01 13.21 6.66
C ALA A 270 -4.42 12.15 7.62
N ALA A 271 -3.20 11.69 7.34
CA ALA A 271 -2.48 10.75 8.21
C ALA A 271 -2.18 11.36 9.58
N GLU A 272 -1.68 12.60 9.64
CA GLU A 272 -1.37 13.30 10.88
C GLU A 272 -2.61 13.46 11.76
N ASP A 273 -3.72 13.96 11.20
CA ASP A 273 -4.98 14.11 11.91
C ASP A 273 -5.52 12.75 12.41
N ALA A 274 -5.47 11.72 11.57
CA ALA A 274 -5.94 10.38 11.92
C ALA A 274 -5.10 9.75 13.05
N ILE A 275 -3.77 9.87 12.96
CA ILE A 275 -2.83 9.32 13.96
C ILE A 275 -2.97 10.07 15.28
N VAL A 276 -3.05 11.39 15.26
CA VAL A 276 -3.27 12.20 16.47
C VAL A 276 -4.57 11.82 17.14
N ALA A 277 -5.68 11.78 16.39
CA ALA A 277 -6.98 11.41 16.92
C ALA A 277 -7.00 9.98 17.52
N ALA A 278 -6.37 9.02 16.86
CA ALA A 278 -6.27 7.65 17.38
C ALA A 278 -5.44 7.60 18.68
N ARG A 279 -4.31 8.31 18.72
CA ARG A 279 -3.43 8.40 19.90
C ARG A 279 -4.13 9.05 21.09
N ASP A 280 -4.95 10.06 20.86
CA ASP A 280 -5.72 10.77 21.88
C ASP A 280 -6.96 9.98 22.37
N GLY A 281 -7.10 8.71 21.97
CA GLY A 281 -8.18 7.83 22.43
C GLY A 281 -9.54 8.11 21.79
N GLN A 282 -9.58 8.87 20.68
CA GLN A 282 -10.82 9.11 19.95
C GLN A 282 -11.30 7.88 19.16
N GLY A 283 -10.55 6.77 19.22
CA GLY A 283 -10.81 5.52 18.52
C GLY A 283 -10.17 5.43 17.15
N PRO A 284 -10.47 4.35 16.39
CA PRO A 284 -9.82 4.11 15.11
C PRO A 284 -10.19 5.17 14.06
N ARG A 285 -9.36 5.25 13.01
CA ARG A 285 -9.58 6.11 11.84
C ARG A 285 -9.38 5.31 10.55
N PHE A 286 -10.03 5.77 9.50
CA PHE A 286 -9.89 5.19 8.16
C PHE A 286 -9.56 6.29 7.17
N VAL A 287 -8.49 6.10 6.40
CA VAL A 287 -8.07 7.00 5.33
C VAL A 287 -8.12 6.25 4.00
N GLU A 288 -9.01 6.67 3.11
CA GLU A 288 -9.04 6.20 1.72
C GLU A 288 -8.23 7.14 0.85
N ALA A 289 -7.05 6.72 0.42
CA ALA A 289 -6.20 7.48 -0.49
C ALA A 289 -6.51 7.07 -1.94
N VAL A 290 -7.27 7.90 -2.65
CA VAL A 290 -7.64 7.67 -4.05
C VAL A 290 -6.48 8.04 -4.95
N THR A 291 -5.95 7.07 -5.66
CA THR A 291 -4.84 7.22 -6.59
C THR A 291 -5.05 6.31 -7.81
N TYR A 292 -4.03 6.11 -8.62
CA TYR A 292 -4.11 5.21 -9.76
C TYR A 292 -2.83 4.39 -9.92
N ARG A 293 -2.96 3.07 -10.12
CA ARG A 293 -1.84 2.19 -10.42
C ARG A 293 -1.42 2.39 -11.89
N LEU A 294 -0.37 3.16 -12.13
CA LEU A 294 0.13 3.45 -13.50
C LEU A 294 0.85 2.26 -14.13
N GLY A 295 1.47 1.38 -13.35
CA GLY A 295 2.15 0.18 -13.83
C GLY A 295 1.24 -1.07 -13.84
N ASP A 296 1.83 -2.20 -14.23
CA ASP A 296 1.22 -3.52 -14.09
C ASP A 296 1.01 -3.86 -12.60
N HIS A 297 0.21 -4.89 -12.32
CA HIS A 297 0.00 -5.32 -10.93
C HIS A 297 1.31 -5.78 -10.28
N THR A 298 2.03 -6.62 -10.99
CA THR A 298 3.41 -7.05 -10.68
C THR A 298 4.19 -7.21 -11.98
N THR A 299 5.47 -7.48 -11.89
CA THR A 299 6.31 -7.77 -13.07
C THR A 299 5.92 -9.07 -13.82
N SER A 300 5.05 -9.88 -13.23
CA SER A 300 4.48 -11.10 -13.83
C SER A 300 3.10 -10.89 -14.45
N ASP A 301 2.58 -9.65 -14.42
CA ASP A 301 1.28 -9.26 -14.97
C ASP A 301 1.44 -8.51 -16.29
N ASP A 302 0.39 -8.55 -17.11
CA ASP A 302 0.23 -7.77 -18.34
C ASP A 302 -1.12 -7.02 -18.28
N ALA A 303 -1.07 -5.80 -17.80
CA ALA A 303 -2.26 -4.97 -17.60
C ALA A 303 -2.94 -4.56 -18.92
N SER A 304 -2.27 -4.66 -20.07
CA SER A 304 -2.88 -4.37 -21.38
C SER A 304 -4.06 -5.30 -21.72
N ARG A 305 -4.12 -6.46 -21.07
CA ARG A 305 -5.20 -7.44 -21.24
C ARG A 305 -6.54 -7.02 -20.63
N TYR A 306 -6.54 -6.07 -19.69
CA TYR A 306 -7.76 -5.67 -18.96
C TYR A 306 -7.93 -4.16 -18.80
N ARG A 307 -6.94 -3.34 -19.23
CA ARG A 307 -6.92 -1.90 -19.04
C ARG A 307 -6.38 -1.20 -20.30
N SER A 308 -7.05 -0.15 -20.77
CA SER A 308 -6.64 0.55 -21.98
C SER A 308 -5.42 1.46 -21.74
N ALA A 309 -4.59 1.63 -22.78
CA ALA A 309 -3.46 2.56 -22.74
C ALA A 309 -3.91 4.01 -22.57
N ASP A 310 -5.04 4.41 -23.16
CA ASP A 310 -5.58 5.77 -23.08
C ASP A 310 -6.00 6.13 -21.65
N GLU A 311 -6.57 5.17 -20.91
CA GLU A 311 -6.91 5.35 -19.49
C GLU A 311 -5.63 5.64 -18.70
N VAL A 312 -4.58 4.83 -18.88
CA VAL A 312 -3.30 5.02 -18.20
C VAL A 312 -2.66 6.35 -18.56
N GLN A 313 -2.65 6.72 -19.86
CA GLN A 313 -2.07 7.98 -20.32
C GLN A 313 -2.81 9.20 -19.72
N THR A 314 -4.12 9.11 -19.57
CA THR A 314 -4.91 10.17 -18.93
C THR A 314 -4.51 10.33 -17.47
N ARG A 315 -4.32 9.22 -16.75
CA ARG A 315 -3.93 9.22 -15.33
C ARG A 315 -2.50 9.66 -15.08
N TRP A 316 -1.61 9.59 -16.07
CA TRP A 316 -0.26 10.14 -15.95
C TRP A 316 -0.22 11.64 -15.66
N LYS A 317 -1.26 12.39 -16.00
CA LYS A 317 -1.37 13.82 -15.69
C LYS A 317 -1.54 14.11 -14.21
N GLU A 318 -1.91 13.10 -13.43
CA GLU A 318 -2.18 13.18 -12.00
C GLU A 318 -1.03 12.61 -11.15
N GLU A 319 0.09 12.24 -11.77
CA GLU A 319 1.17 11.52 -11.08
C GLU A 319 1.82 12.35 -9.96
N PRO A 320 2.12 11.74 -8.80
CA PRO A 320 2.40 12.48 -7.57
C PRO A 320 3.74 13.25 -7.58
N ILE A 321 4.77 12.72 -8.24
CA ILE A 321 6.12 13.33 -8.21
C ILE A 321 6.13 14.65 -8.99
N ALA A 322 5.56 14.67 -10.21
CA ALA A 322 5.47 15.90 -10.99
C ALA A 322 4.62 16.96 -10.28
N ARG A 323 3.53 16.54 -9.61
CA ARG A 323 2.66 17.43 -8.85
C ARG A 323 3.44 18.18 -7.77
N LEU A 324 4.13 17.46 -6.87
CA LEU A 324 4.92 18.12 -5.82
C LEU A 324 6.10 18.91 -6.38
N ARG A 325 6.80 18.38 -7.40
CA ARG A 325 7.88 19.11 -8.07
C ARG A 325 7.42 20.47 -8.60
N ASN A 326 6.30 20.48 -9.32
CA ASN A 326 5.76 21.70 -9.90
C ASN A 326 5.44 22.73 -8.81
N TYR A 327 4.85 22.29 -7.69
CA TYR A 327 4.64 23.15 -6.53
C TYR A 327 5.96 23.71 -5.98
N LEU A 328 6.95 22.86 -5.70
CA LEU A 328 8.24 23.27 -5.14
C LEU A 328 9.00 24.26 -6.04
N VAL A 329 9.00 24.01 -7.36
CA VAL A 329 9.60 24.90 -8.36
C VAL A 329 8.86 26.25 -8.39
N GLY A 330 7.52 26.21 -8.41
CA GLY A 330 6.68 27.42 -8.38
C GLY A 330 6.91 28.28 -7.14
N GLN A 331 7.19 27.66 -5.99
CA GLN A 331 7.53 28.34 -4.74
C GLN A 331 9.03 28.67 -4.61
N LYS A 332 9.85 28.40 -5.62
CA LYS A 332 11.32 28.59 -5.61
C LYS A 332 12.03 27.78 -4.50
N MET A 333 11.45 26.67 -4.09
CA MET A 333 12.02 25.74 -3.10
C MET A 333 12.83 24.64 -3.76
N TRP A 334 12.84 24.54 -5.09
CA TRP A 334 13.49 23.48 -5.86
C TRP A 334 13.98 24.00 -7.19
N SER A 335 15.19 23.63 -7.60
CA SER A 335 15.84 24.04 -8.83
C SER A 335 16.19 22.83 -9.72
N LYS A 336 16.50 23.10 -10.99
CA LYS A 336 16.98 22.08 -11.92
C LYS A 336 18.29 21.43 -11.44
N ALA A 337 19.20 22.21 -10.86
CA ALA A 337 20.48 21.70 -10.35
C ALA A 337 20.26 20.71 -9.19
N GLU A 338 19.31 21.01 -8.28
CA GLU A 338 18.93 20.11 -7.19
C GLU A 338 18.26 18.82 -7.72
N GLU A 339 17.45 18.93 -8.78
CA GLU A 339 16.85 17.77 -9.45
C GLU A 339 17.90 16.82 -10.03
N GLU A 340 18.89 17.37 -10.75
CA GLU A 340 19.98 16.59 -11.31
C GLU A 340 20.85 15.96 -10.22
N ALA A 341 21.15 16.69 -9.16
CA ALA A 341 21.89 16.18 -8.01
C ALA A 341 21.13 15.06 -7.28
N LEU A 342 19.82 15.23 -7.06
CA LEU A 342 18.98 14.22 -6.44
C LEU A 342 18.93 12.92 -7.28
N ALA A 343 18.75 13.06 -8.59
CA ALA A 343 18.72 11.89 -9.46
C ALA A 343 20.05 11.10 -9.39
N ALA A 344 21.19 11.79 -9.43
CA ALA A 344 22.50 11.16 -9.30
C ALA A 344 22.69 10.48 -7.93
N GLU A 345 22.32 11.14 -6.84
CA GLU A 345 22.36 10.58 -5.48
C GLU A 345 21.48 9.32 -5.35
N CYS A 346 20.23 9.39 -5.82
CA CYS A 346 19.32 8.26 -5.75
C CYS A 346 19.81 7.06 -6.57
N HIS A 347 20.34 7.30 -7.78
CA HIS A 347 20.94 6.24 -8.59
C HIS A 347 22.13 5.59 -7.88
N ALA A 348 23.07 6.38 -7.34
CA ALA A 348 24.21 5.85 -6.62
C ALA A 348 23.78 5.02 -5.38
N ARG A 349 22.79 5.51 -4.62
CA ARG A 349 22.25 4.81 -3.45
C ARG A 349 21.59 3.49 -3.83
N VAL A 350 20.83 3.46 -4.92
CA VAL A 350 20.15 2.25 -5.40
C VAL A 350 21.16 1.24 -5.93
N GLU A 351 22.16 1.67 -6.75
CA GLU A 351 23.20 0.76 -7.25
C GLU A 351 24.00 0.14 -6.10
N ALA A 352 24.41 0.92 -5.10
CA ALA A 352 25.10 0.40 -3.94
C ALA A 352 24.25 -0.65 -3.15
N ALA A 353 22.94 -0.45 -3.05
CA ALA A 353 22.05 -1.43 -2.44
C ALA A 353 21.94 -2.72 -3.29
N VAL A 354 21.90 -2.58 -4.60
CA VAL A 354 21.88 -3.73 -5.52
C VAL A 354 23.17 -4.53 -5.44
N GLU A 355 24.34 -3.87 -5.35
CA GLU A 355 25.62 -4.54 -5.16
C GLU A 355 25.63 -5.37 -3.88
N ARG A 356 25.17 -4.79 -2.75
CA ARG A 356 25.03 -5.52 -1.48
C ARG A 356 24.06 -6.71 -1.58
N TYR A 357 22.92 -6.52 -2.21
CA TYR A 357 21.95 -7.58 -2.44
C TYR A 357 22.56 -8.73 -3.25
N LEU A 358 23.22 -8.43 -4.37
CA LEU A 358 23.81 -9.45 -5.24
C LEU A 358 25.03 -10.14 -4.63
N ALA A 359 25.74 -9.47 -3.73
CA ALA A 359 26.84 -10.05 -2.98
C ALA A 359 26.39 -10.90 -1.77
N THR A 360 25.09 -10.90 -1.45
CA THR A 360 24.58 -11.68 -0.32
C THR A 360 24.60 -13.16 -0.68
N GLU A 361 25.32 -13.94 0.13
CA GLU A 361 25.41 -15.38 -0.04
C GLU A 361 24.05 -16.04 0.13
N GLN A 362 23.69 -16.94 -0.78
CA GLN A 362 22.45 -17.71 -0.69
C GLN A 362 22.50 -18.64 0.54
N ARG A 363 21.36 -18.72 1.23
CA ARG A 363 21.23 -19.68 2.31
C ARG A 363 21.16 -21.10 1.77
N ARG A 364 21.66 -22.05 2.54
CA ARG A 364 21.52 -23.47 2.24
C ARG A 364 20.05 -23.88 2.38
N PRO A 365 19.52 -24.75 1.49
CA PRO A 365 18.10 -25.10 1.47
C PRO A 365 17.57 -25.64 2.81
N GLU A 366 18.38 -26.40 3.53
CA GLU A 366 17.97 -26.99 4.81
C GLU A 366 17.65 -25.96 5.90
N THR A 367 18.10 -24.69 5.74
CA THR A 367 17.80 -23.63 6.70
C THR A 367 16.29 -23.28 6.74
N MET A 368 15.51 -23.70 5.76
CA MET A 368 14.05 -23.56 5.76
C MET A 368 13.38 -24.23 6.97
N PHE A 369 14.04 -25.21 7.59
CA PHE A 369 13.51 -25.91 8.76
C PHE A 369 13.90 -25.26 10.10
N ASP A 370 14.88 -24.34 10.12
CA ASP A 370 15.51 -23.86 11.36
C ASP A 370 14.55 -23.08 12.26
N HIS A 371 13.51 -22.45 11.70
CA HIS A 371 12.59 -21.56 12.42
C HIS A 371 11.13 -22.00 12.40
N LEU A 372 10.80 -23.18 11.84
CA LEU A 372 9.41 -23.67 11.78
C LEU A 372 8.87 -24.08 13.15
N TYR A 373 9.74 -24.64 14.00
CA TYR A 373 9.39 -25.17 15.32
C TYR A 373 10.49 -24.85 16.31
N ALA A 374 10.16 -24.74 17.59
CA ALA A 374 11.16 -24.66 18.68
C ALA A 374 12.05 -25.91 18.72
N ARG A 375 11.49 -27.06 18.36
CA ARG A 375 12.19 -28.33 18.13
C ARG A 375 11.61 -29.00 16.90
N LEU A 376 12.43 -29.25 15.90
CA LEU A 376 11.99 -29.87 14.65
C LEU A 376 11.38 -31.27 14.95
N PRO A 377 10.11 -31.54 14.55
CA PRO A 377 9.52 -32.87 14.67
C PRO A 377 10.28 -33.90 13.84
N GLU A 378 10.35 -35.12 14.34
CA GLU A 378 11.08 -36.22 13.70
C GLU A 378 10.60 -36.50 12.26
N ALA A 379 9.31 -36.30 12.00
CA ALA A 379 8.72 -36.45 10.66
C ALA A 379 9.40 -35.58 9.59
N TYR A 380 10.02 -34.46 9.95
CA TYR A 380 10.74 -33.59 9.02
C TYR A 380 12.26 -33.87 8.94
N ALA A 381 12.78 -34.73 9.81
CA ALA A 381 14.23 -35.00 9.87
C ALA A 381 14.75 -35.62 8.56
N ALA A 382 13.97 -36.50 7.93
CA ALA A 382 14.33 -37.12 6.65
C ALA A 382 14.39 -36.08 5.52
N GLN A 383 13.40 -35.21 5.41
CA GLN A 383 13.35 -34.15 4.39
C GLN A 383 14.52 -33.16 4.57
N ARG A 384 14.87 -32.80 5.81
CA ARG A 384 15.99 -31.94 6.09
C ARG A 384 17.32 -32.55 5.65
N ARG A 385 17.55 -33.84 5.93
CA ARG A 385 18.76 -34.57 5.49
C ARG A 385 18.85 -34.64 3.96
N GLU A 386 17.74 -34.95 3.29
CA GLU A 386 17.69 -34.99 1.83
C GLU A 386 18.11 -33.65 1.21
N LEU A 387 17.58 -32.52 1.73
CA LEU A 387 17.95 -31.19 1.27
C LEU A 387 19.39 -30.78 1.63
N ALA A 388 19.94 -31.29 2.72
CA ALA A 388 21.32 -31.08 3.10
C ALA A 388 22.32 -31.89 2.22
N GLY A 389 21.83 -32.75 1.34
CA GLY A 389 22.68 -33.67 0.57
C GLY A 389 23.21 -34.84 1.41
N GLU A 390 22.63 -35.07 2.60
CA GLU A 390 22.94 -36.16 3.51
C GLU A 390 22.01 -37.39 3.21
N GLY A 391 21.74 -37.63 1.93
CA GLY A 391 20.92 -38.78 1.51
C GLY A 391 21.60 -40.08 1.90
N ASP A 392 20.83 -41.06 2.34
CA ASP A 392 21.27 -42.38 2.73
C ASP A 392 22.25 -42.97 1.68
N VAL A 393 23.46 -43.23 2.11
CA VAL A 393 24.41 -44.13 1.43
C VAL A 393 24.01 -45.57 1.70
#